data_ffbc600c6be4fab14eaf2cc8ed003bcf
#
_entry.id   ffbc600c6be4fab14eaf2cc8ed003bcf
#
_cell.length_a   1.000
_cell.length_b   1.000
_cell.length_c   1.000
_cell.angle_alpha   90.00
_cell.angle_beta   90.00
_cell.angle_gamma   90.00
#
_symmetry.space_group_name_H-M   'P 1'
#
loop_
_entity.id
_entity.type
_entity.pdbx_description
1 polymer ?
#
loop_
_entity_poly.entity_id
_entity_poly.type
_entity_poly.pdbx_seq_one_letter_code
_entity_poly.pdbx_strand_id
1 'polypeptide(L)'
;WFPAFWPTGEYGPDIENGNNPAIRVTDGPGYVDNSTNYVQSNIGVTFEVPGVEGLQLMSTISYDKMNYNYKLWNRPWTLYTWDGVNRNSSGLTAAQRGPGDPSLNQQHTTLTDFTASLNASYELDLGDHYFKLLGGVTREESEQSFFGAFRRFFLSSDLAQLDLGGNEGQNSFGNGYETARLNYYGRLNYTYKDKYLIEGLFRYDGSYLFPKNNRFGFFPGVSAGWVVSEEPFFQKALPFINFFKLRGSWGQLGNDNVEPFQYIATYELSATGLGPVYTTAYESKVANPDISWETATSRNAGFDLRTWNSKLTLGLDVYKNSRSDILTTPLKTLPEYSGIAA
;
A
#
# COMPACT_ATOMS: atom_id res chain seq x y z
N TRP A 1 8.21 25.04 -40.25
CA TRP A 1 8.95 23.83 -39.96
C TRP A 1 10.40 24.17 -39.72
N PHE A 2 10.96 23.80 -38.57
CA PHE A 2 12.38 24.01 -38.24
C PHE A 2 13.12 22.68 -38.38
N PRO A 3 14.39 22.67 -38.85
CA PRO A 3 15.15 21.44 -38.95
C PRO A 3 15.53 20.91 -37.58
N ALA A 4 15.54 19.57 -37.44
CA ALA A 4 16.09 18.90 -36.26
C ALA A 4 17.60 19.13 -36.13
N PHE A 5 18.28 19.13 -37.29
CA PHE A 5 19.71 19.40 -37.44
C PHE A 5 19.95 20.39 -38.60
N TRP A 6 20.91 21.23 -38.44
CA TRP A 6 21.48 22.02 -39.55
C TRP A 6 22.34 21.14 -40.47
N PRO A 7 22.54 21.49 -41.70
CA PRO A 7 23.41 20.71 -42.62
C PRO A 7 24.83 20.50 -42.12
N THR A 8 25.30 21.34 -41.23
CA THR A 8 26.60 21.28 -40.56
C THR A 8 26.66 20.33 -39.38
N GLY A 9 25.50 19.72 -38.97
CA GLY A 9 25.41 18.71 -37.93
C GLY A 9 24.95 19.22 -36.57
N GLU A 10 24.90 20.54 -36.35
CA GLU A 10 24.44 21.13 -35.10
C GLU A 10 22.91 21.00 -34.96
N TYR A 11 22.43 20.94 -33.72
CA TYR A 11 20.99 20.87 -33.42
C TYR A 11 20.29 22.16 -33.85
N GLY A 12 19.14 22.01 -34.50
CA GLY A 12 18.32 23.13 -34.96
C GLY A 12 17.75 23.98 -33.80
N PRO A 13 17.01 25.04 -34.12
CA PRO A 13 16.49 25.98 -33.13
C PRO A 13 15.42 25.30 -32.25
N ASP A 14 15.12 25.95 -31.13
CA ASP A 14 13.95 25.64 -30.33
C ASP A 14 12.65 25.99 -31.06
N ILE A 15 11.73 25.08 -31.08
CA ILE A 15 10.41 25.28 -31.67
C ILE A 15 9.51 26.05 -30.70
N GLU A 16 9.54 25.66 -29.45
CA GLU A 16 8.87 26.32 -28.33
C GLU A 16 9.61 25.99 -27.03
N ASN A 17 9.72 26.94 -26.11
CA ASN A 17 10.20 26.75 -24.73
C ASN A 17 11.61 26.10 -24.64
N GLY A 18 12.49 26.31 -25.57
CA GLY A 18 13.84 25.75 -25.53
C GLY A 18 13.94 24.28 -25.92
N ASN A 19 12.93 23.72 -26.59
CA ASN A 19 12.87 22.29 -26.91
C ASN A 19 13.11 22.01 -28.40
N ASN A 20 14.11 21.17 -28.66
CA ASN A 20 14.27 20.49 -29.94
C ASN A 20 14.19 18.97 -29.68
N PRO A 21 13.23 18.23 -30.29
CA PRO A 21 13.05 16.80 -30.03
C PRO A 21 14.31 15.96 -30.31
N ALA A 22 15.14 16.37 -31.29
CA ALA A 22 16.33 15.63 -31.66
C ALA A 22 17.37 15.55 -30.52
N ILE A 23 17.57 16.63 -29.76
CA ILE A 23 18.49 16.63 -28.63
C ILE A 23 17.84 16.00 -27.40
N ARG A 24 16.51 16.12 -27.23
CA ARG A 24 15.79 15.60 -26.05
C ARG A 24 15.78 14.09 -25.97
N VAL A 25 15.97 13.38 -27.08
CA VAL A 25 16.07 11.91 -27.12
C VAL A 25 17.50 11.38 -26.95
N THR A 26 18.46 12.28 -26.72
CA THR A 26 19.86 11.93 -26.44
C THR A 26 20.21 12.17 -24.98
N ASP A 27 21.38 11.72 -24.56
CA ASP A 27 21.96 12.03 -23.25
C ASP A 27 22.51 13.47 -23.15
N GLY A 28 22.39 14.29 -24.22
CA GLY A 28 22.83 15.68 -24.23
C GLY A 28 22.27 16.51 -23.07
N PRO A 29 20.95 16.53 -22.85
CA PRO A 29 20.31 17.20 -21.71
C PRO A 29 20.52 16.51 -20.34
N GLY A 30 21.10 15.34 -20.34
CA GLY A 30 21.23 14.48 -19.17
C GLY A 30 20.40 13.20 -19.29
N TYR A 31 20.27 12.50 -18.18
CA TYR A 31 19.55 11.21 -18.14
C TYR A 31 18.87 10.98 -16.79
N VAL A 32 17.90 10.09 -16.82
CA VAL A 32 17.32 9.49 -15.61
C VAL A 32 17.70 8.02 -15.61
N ASP A 33 18.31 7.56 -14.53
CA ASP A 33 18.64 6.16 -14.31
C ASP A 33 17.89 5.68 -13.08
N ASN A 34 17.02 4.69 -13.26
CA ASN A 34 16.22 4.09 -12.21
C ASN A 34 16.50 2.60 -12.16
N SER A 35 16.81 2.10 -10.99
CA SER A 35 16.94 0.66 -10.78
C SER A 35 16.17 0.22 -9.55
N THR A 36 15.45 -0.89 -9.68
CA THR A 36 14.73 -1.52 -8.57
C THR A 36 15.18 -2.97 -8.46
N ASN A 37 15.64 -3.34 -7.28
CA ASN A 37 16.03 -4.70 -6.97
C ASN A 37 15.09 -5.24 -5.90
N TYR A 38 14.48 -6.40 -6.16
CA TYR A 38 13.65 -7.12 -5.23
C TYR A 38 14.34 -8.40 -4.79
N VAL A 39 14.34 -8.65 -3.50
CA VAL A 39 14.63 -9.94 -2.89
C VAL A 39 13.39 -10.37 -2.16
N GLN A 40 12.75 -11.44 -2.62
CA GLN A 40 11.56 -11.99 -2.00
C GLN A 40 11.85 -13.40 -1.54
N SER A 41 11.55 -13.68 -0.29
CA SER A 41 11.77 -15.01 0.30
C SER A 41 10.57 -15.42 1.13
N ASN A 42 10.15 -16.67 0.95
CA ASN A 42 9.09 -17.28 1.73
C ASN A 42 9.52 -18.69 2.11
N ILE A 43 9.46 -19.01 3.40
CA ILE A 43 9.74 -20.33 3.94
C ILE A 43 8.51 -20.80 4.68
N GLY A 44 7.91 -21.89 4.21
CA GLY A 44 6.77 -22.54 4.86
C GLY A 44 7.15 -23.93 5.34
N VAL A 45 6.74 -24.25 6.57
CA VAL A 45 6.88 -25.57 7.16
C VAL A 45 5.51 -26.04 7.61
N THR A 46 5.10 -27.21 7.17
CA THR A 46 3.91 -27.90 7.66
C THR A 46 4.37 -29.16 8.38
N PHE A 47 3.92 -29.33 9.61
CA PHE A 47 4.23 -30.46 10.46
C PHE A 47 2.94 -31.16 10.87
N GLU A 48 2.78 -32.40 10.42
CA GLU A 48 1.71 -33.29 10.90
C GLU A 48 2.16 -33.93 12.19
N VAL A 49 1.36 -33.73 13.26
CA VAL A 49 1.76 -34.18 14.60
C VAL A 49 1.61 -35.70 14.72
N PRO A 50 2.71 -36.45 14.89
CA PRO A 50 2.63 -37.92 15.02
C PRO A 50 1.78 -38.34 16.21
N GLY A 51 0.86 -39.30 15.98
CA GLY A 51 -0.01 -39.82 17.01
C GLY A 51 -1.29 -39.01 17.32
N VAL A 52 -1.47 -37.86 16.66
CA VAL A 52 -2.70 -37.05 16.71
C VAL A 52 -3.19 -36.83 15.29
N GLU A 53 -4.03 -37.78 14.83
CA GLU A 53 -4.59 -37.71 13.48
C GLU A 53 -5.40 -36.43 13.28
N GLY A 54 -5.21 -35.75 12.14
CA GLY A 54 -5.89 -34.50 11.80
C GLY A 54 -5.27 -33.23 12.37
N LEU A 55 -4.21 -33.30 13.20
CA LEU A 55 -3.52 -32.13 13.74
C LEU A 55 -2.32 -31.74 12.87
N GLN A 56 -2.36 -30.52 12.35
CA GLN A 56 -1.29 -29.92 11.57
C GLN A 56 -0.84 -28.59 12.18
N LEU A 57 0.45 -28.37 12.25
CA LEU A 57 1.08 -27.11 12.60
C LEU A 57 1.72 -26.53 11.35
N MET A 58 1.43 -25.27 11.04
CA MET A 58 1.95 -24.58 9.87
C MET A 58 2.64 -23.30 10.31
N SER A 59 3.89 -23.10 9.90
CA SER A 59 4.64 -21.88 10.12
C SER A 59 5.08 -21.32 8.78
N THR A 60 4.92 -20.02 8.59
CA THR A 60 5.40 -19.32 7.39
C THR A 60 6.17 -18.09 7.82
N ILE A 61 7.33 -17.87 7.22
CA ILE A 61 8.14 -16.67 7.38
C ILE A 61 8.41 -16.11 5.99
N SER A 62 8.07 -14.85 5.78
CA SER A 62 8.38 -14.09 4.58
C SER A 62 9.28 -12.92 4.94
N TYR A 63 10.28 -12.68 4.12
CA TYR A 63 11.16 -11.53 4.20
C TYR A 63 11.36 -10.97 2.79
N ASP A 64 10.82 -9.79 2.54
CA ASP A 64 10.89 -9.13 1.27
C ASP A 64 11.65 -7.82 1.41
N LYS A 65 12.58 -7.57 0.50
CA LYS A 65 13.36 -6.34 0.47
C LYS A 65 13.40 -5.74 -0.91
N MET A 66 13.00 -4.48 -1.00
CA MET A 66 13.12 -3.66 -2.18
C MET A 66 14.20 -2.60 -1.97
N ASN A 67 15.10 -2.45 -2.94
CA ASN A 67 16.00 -1.32 -3.03
C ASN A 67 15.73 -0.58 -4.33
N TYR A 68 15.33 0.66 -4.23
CA TYR A 68 15.10 1.55 -5.36
C TYR A 68 16.15 2.64 -5.38
N ASN A 69 16.86 2.78 -6.50
CA ASN A 69 17.80 3.84 -6.76
C ASN A 69 17.27 4.72 -7.86
N TYR A 70 17.39 6.02 -7.66
CA TYR A 70 17.04 7.05 -8.60
C TYR A 70 18.22 7.97 -8.80
N LYS A 71 18.60 8.23 -10.05
CA LYS A 71 19.65 9.16 -10.40
C LYS A 71 19.17 10.05 -11.56
N LEU A 72 19.05 11.34 -11.30
CA LEU A 72 18.71 12.35 -12.31
C LEU A 72 19.90 13.24 -12.50
N TRP A 73 20.51 13.17 -13.67
CA TRP A 73 21.55 14.07 -14.13
C TRP A 73 20.99 15.04 -15.15
N ASN A 74 20.99 16.33 -14.84
CA ASN A 74 20.57 17.38 -15.75
C ASN A 74 21.76 18.18 -16.20
N ARG A 75 21.81 18.46 -17.48
CA ARG A 75 22.86 19.28 -18.09
C ARG A 75 22.25 20.39 -18.96
N PRO A 76 22.92 21.56 -19.08
CA PRO A 76 22.60 22.50 -20.14
C PRO A 76 22.94 21.91 -21.50
N TRP A 77 22.19 22.28 -22.51
CA TRP A 77 22.44 21.91 -23.89
C TRP A 77 22.39 23.12 -24.77
N THR A 78 22.94 23.03 -26.00
CA THR A 78 23.01 24.13 -26.95
C THR A 78 22.15 23.84 -28.16
N LEU A 79 21.35 24.81 -28.55
CA LEU A 79 20.63 24.87 -29.82
C LEU A 79 21.16 26.01 -30.67
N TYR A 80 21.01 25.92 -31.99
CA TYR A 80 21.58 26.88 -32.92
C TYR A 80 20.50 27.49 -33.81
N THR A 81 20.52 28.79 -33.95
CA THR A 81 19.63 29.55 -34.84
C THR A 81 20.43 30.07 -36.02
N TRP A 82 19.91 29.89 -37.23
CA TRP A 82 20.54 30.37 -38.45
C TRP A 82 20.23 31.82 -38.73
N ASP A 83 21.22 32.57 -39.22
CA ASP A 83 21.13 33.99 -39.61
C ASP A 83 20.33 34.25 -40.91
N GLY A 84 19.96 33.17 -41.64
CA GLY A 84 19.21 33.24 -42.88
C GLY A 84 20.08 33.56 -44.13
N VAL A 85 21.37 33.73 -43.95
CA VAL A 85 22.29 34.18 -45.03
C VAL A 85 23.42 33.18 -45.29
N ASN A 86 24.21 32.91 -44.27
CA ASN A 86 25.40 32.06 -44.42
C ASN A 86 25.04 30.56 -44.27
N ARG A 87 25.53 29.75 -45.23
CA ARG A 87 25.20 28.29 -45.25
C ARG A 87 26.20 27.41 -44.50
N ASN A 88 27.16 28.01 -43.83
CA ASN A 88 28.15 27.32 -43.01
C ASN A 88 27.95 27.61 -41.50
N SER A 89 28.75 27.00 -40.65
CA SER A 89 28.65 27.17 -39.21
C SER A 89 28.84 28.63 -38.73
N SER A 90 29.44 29.51 -39.52
CA SER A 90 29.57 30.92 -39.18
C SER A 90 28.25 31.69 -39.20
N GLY A 91 27.21 31.17 -39.86
CA GLY A 91 25.84 31.71 -39.84
C GLY A 91 24.98 31.20 -38.69
N LEU A 92 25.52 30.37 -37.82
CA LEU A 92 24.79 29.79 -36.69
C LEU A 92 25.09 30.53 -35.39
N THR A 93 24.02 30.94 -34.70
CA THR A 93 24.11 31.53 -33.35
C THR A 93 23.73 30.49 -32.32
N ALA A 94 24.65 30.20 -31.41
CA ALA A 94 24.46 29.27 -30.32
C ALA A 94 23.61 29.90 -29.20
N ALA A 95 22.68 29.13 -28.65
CA ALA A 95 21.89 29.50 -27.48
C ALA A 95 21.82 28.33 -26.49
N GLN A 96 22.31 28.57 -25.29
CA GLN A 96 22.20 27.58 -24.20
C GLN A 96 20.74 27.43 -23.80
N ARG A 97 20.32 26.19 -23.54
CA ARG A 97 19.00 25.80 -23.11
C ARG A 97 19.11 24.85 -21.93
N GLY A 98 17.96 24.61 -21.24
CA GLY A 98 17.90 23.75 -20.06
C GLY A 98 18.27 24.47 -18.78
N PRO A 99 18.77 23.75 -17.75
CA PRO A 99 19.24 24.37 -16.53
C PRO A 99 20.45 25.28 -16.80
N GLY A 100 20.64 26.30 -15.96
CA GLY A 100 21.81 27.20 -16.08
C GLY A 100 23.12 26.45 -15.82
N ASP A 101 23.09 25.47 -14.94
CA ASP A 101 24.24 24.67 -14.51
C ASP A 101 23.88 23.20 -14.47
N PRO A 102 24.86 22.30 -14.63
CA PRO A 102 24.63 20.87 -14.38
C PRO A 102 24.20 20.62 -12.94
N SER A 103 23.27 19.68 -12.77
CA SER A 103 22.79 19.28 -11.45
C SER A 103 22.55 17.78 -11.36
N LEU A 104 22.81 17.23 -10.18
CA LEU A 104 22.63 15.82 -9.87
C LEU A 104 21.70 15.66 -8.68
N ASN A 105 20.67 14.83 -8.84
CA ASN A 105 19.82 14.35 -7.77
C ASN A 105 19.96 12.84 -7.70
N GLN A 106 20.38 12.33 -6.55
CA GLN A 106 20.45 10.91 -6.28
C GLN A 106 19.59 10.57 -5.05
N GLN A 107 18.80 9.50 -5.16
CA GLN A 107 17.92 9.04 -4.10
C GLN A 107 18.03 7.54 -3.95
N HIS A 108 17.87 7.08 -2.72
CA HIS A 108 17.83 5.68 -2.38
C HIS A 108 16.66 5.41 -1.44
N THR A 109 15.83 4.43 -1.79
CA THR A 109 14.74 3.94 -0.95
C THR A 109 14.93 2.47 -0.68
N THR A 110 14.88 2.10 0.58
CA THR A 110 14.81 0.71 1.01
C THR A 110 13.44 0.47 1.65
N LEU A 111 12.75 -0.57 1.22
CA LEU A 111 11.54 -1.09 1.87
C LEU A 111 11.82 -2.52 2.28
N THR A 112 11.55 -2.85 3.54
CA THR A 112 11.69 -4.20 4.09
C THR A 112 10.37 -4.60 4.72
N ASP A 113 9.80 -5.71 4.24
CA ASP A 113 8.58 -6.31 4.77
C ASP A 113 8.91 -7.65 5.42
N PHE A 114 8.50 -7.83 6.65
CA PHE A 114 8.63 -9.07 7.39
C PHE A 114 7.26 -9.57 7.84
N THR A 115 6.95 -10.81 7.52
CA THR A 115 5.74 -11.49 7.99
C THR A 115 6.09 -12.84 8.56
N ALA A 116 5.63 -13.11 9.77
CA ALA A 116 5.72 -14.43 10.40
C ALA A 116 4.33 -14.88 10.85
N SER A 117 3.96 -16.10 10.51
CA SER A 117 2.70 -16.71 10.93
C SER A 117 2.93 -18.09 11.52
N LEU A 118 2.13 -18.41 12.52
CA LEU A 118 2.02 -19.75 13.09
C LEU A 118 0.53 -20.11 13.17
N ASN A 119 0.18 -21.26 12.61
CA ASN A 119 -1.17 -21.79 12.58
C ASN A 119 -1.21 -23.20 13.11
N ALA A 120 -2.29 -23.54 13.80
CA ALA A 120 -2.65 -24.91 14.16
C ALA A 120 -4.01 -25.22 13.55
N SER A 121 -4.12 -26.32 12.81
CA SER A 121 -5.37 -26.82 12.25
C SER A 121 -5.61 -28.23 12.79
N TYR A 122 -6.83 -28.48 13.25
CA TYR A 122 -7.24 -29.80 13.72
C TYR A 122 -8.56 -30.20 13.08
N GLU A 123 -8.58 -31.34 12.44
CA GLU A 123 -9.75 -31.95 11.82
C GLU A 123 -10.13 -33.21 12.57
N LEU A 124 -11.41 -33.33 12.94
CA LEU A 124 -11.93 -34.48 13.67
C LEU A 124 -13.23 -34.96 13.02
N ASP A 125 -13.21 -36.19 12.55
CA ASP A 125 -14.36 -36.90 11.99
C ASP A 125 -14.83 -37.97 12.98
N LEU A 126 -16.08 -37.81 13.44
CA LEU A 126 -16.76 -38.73 14.33
C LEU A 126 -18.03 -39.25 13.66
N GLY A 127 -17.96 -39.60 12.41
CA GLY A 127 -19.07 -40.14 11.62
C GLY A 127 -20.08 -39.04 11.24
N ASP A 128 -21.20 -38.96 11.98
CA ASP A 128 -22.21 -37.92 11.74
C ASP A 128 -21.72 -36.51 12.10
N HIS A 129 -20.61 -36.35 12.82
CA HIS A 129 -20.10 -35.11 13.37
C HIS A 129 -18.71 -34.83 12.80
N TYR A 130 -18.58 -33.73 12.06
CA TYR A 130 -17.28 -33.25 11.56
C TYR A 130 -16.94 -31.90 12.19
N PHE A 131 -15.73 -31.79 12.70
CA PHE A 131 -15.18 -30.57 13.29
C PHE A 131 -13.89 -30.17 12.56
N LYS A 132 -13.75 -28.87 12.29
CA LYS A 132 -12.49 -28.30 11.84
C LYS A 132 -12.19 -27.06 12.66
N LEU A 133 -11.08 -27.12 13.39
CA LEU A 133 -10.54 -26.01 14.20
C LEU A 133 -9.34 -25.41 13.49
N LEU A 134 -9.24 -24.10 13.52
CA LEU A 134 -8.07 -23.35 13.11
C LEU A 134 -7.80 -22.29 14.16
N GLY A 135 -6.55 -22.16 14.60
CA GLY A 135 -6.08 -21.05 15.40
C GLY A 135 -4.74 -20.57 14.88
N GLY A 136 -4.48 -19.27 14.95
CA GLY A 136 -3.24 -18.75 14.45
C GLY A 136 -2.88 -17.38 15.00
N VAL A 137 -1.63 -17.02 14.76
CA VAL A 137 -1.05 -15.70 15.02
C VAL A 137 -0.22 -15.28 13.85
N THR A 138 -0.33 -14.01 13.48
CA THR A 138 0.49 -13.39 12.42
C THR A 138 1.07 -12.09 12.94
N ARG A 139 2.38 -11.91 12.76
CA ARG A 139 3.11 -10.66 12.98
C ARG A 139 3.56 -10.12 11.63
N GLU A 140 3.28 -8.85 11.40
CA GLU A 140 3.65 -8.12 10.20
C GLU A 140 4.42 -6.87 10.60
N GLU A 141 5.55 -6.63 9.95
CA GLU A 141 6.37 -5.43 10.14
C GLU A 141 6.80 -4.92 8.77
N SER A 142 6.77 -3.61 8.60
CA SER A 142 7.29 -2.95 7.40
C SER A 142 8.13 -1.76 7.82
N GLU A 143 9.31 -1.63 7.25
CA GLU A 143 10.23 -0.53 7.46
C GLU A 143 10.59 0.08 6.13
N GLN A 144 10.43 1.40 6.00
CA GLN A 144 10.92 2.16 4.86
C GLN A 144 11.95 3.18 5.31
N SER A 145 13.04 3.24 4.59
CA SER A 145 14.07 4.27 4.69
C SER A 145 14.27 4.92 3.34
N PHE A 146 14.28 6.24 3.32
CA PHE A 146 14.49 7.05 2.14
C PHE A 146 15.52 8.13 2.43
N PHE A 147 16.49 8.29 1.57
CA PHE A 147 17.40 9.43 1.60
C PHE A 147 17.77 9.88 0.19
N GLY A 148 18.10 11.16 0.06
CA GLY A 148 18.55 11.73 -1.18
C GLY A 148 19.53 12.88 -0.97
N ALA A 149 20.27 13.16 -2.03
CA ALA A 149 21.20 14.27 -2.07
C ALA A 149 21.14 14.98 -3.43
N PHE A 150 21.28 16.29 -3.38
CA PHE A 150 21.27 17.17 -4.54
C PHE A 150 22.53 18.04 -4.54
N ARG A 151 23.15 18.14 -5.71
CA ARG A 151 24.26 19.06 -5.99
C ARG A 151 24.06 19.76 -7.32
N ARG A 152 24.63 20.95 -7.45
CA ARG A 152 24.70 21.73 -8.69
C ARG A 152 26.08 22.37 -8.84
N PHE A 153 26.30 23.15 -9.88
CA PHE A 153 27.57 23.81 -10.16
C PHE A 153 28.73 22.85 -10.34
N PHE A 154 28.57 21.89 -11.25
CA PHE A 154 29.61 20.96 -11.61
C PHE A 154 30.62 21.64 -12.57
N LEU A 155 31.92 21.43 -12.34
CA LEU A 155 32.97 21.90 -13.21
C LEU A 155 33.00 21.16 -14.57
N SER A 156 32.53 19.93 -14.60
CA SER A 156 32.41 19.10 -15.80
C SER A 156 30.98 18.62 -15.96
N SER A 157 30.46 18.68 -17.17
CA SER A 157 29.17 18.09 -17.53
C SER A 157 29.24 16.58 -17.80
N ASP A 158 30.44 15.97 -17.76
CA ASP A 158 30.63 14.57 -18.14
C ASP A 158 30.66 13.61 -16.92
N LEU A 159 30.86 14.16 -15.71
CA LEU A 159 31.02 13.37 -14.50
C LEU A 159 29.89 13.63 -13.49
N ALA A 160 28.92 12.75 -13.50
CA ALA A 160 27.78 12.77 -12.57
C ALA A 160 28.11 12.08 -11.24
N GLN A 161 28.96 12.73 -10.42
CA GLN A 161 29.35 12.28 -9.08
C GLN A 161 29.08 13.38 -8.05
N LEU A 162 28.40 13.06 -6.92
CA LEU A 162 27.94 14.06 -5.95
C LEU A 162 29.10 14.91 -5.37
N ASP A 163 30.25 14.33 -5.14
CA ASP A 163 31.43 15.00 -4.58
C ASP A 163 32.07 16.04 -5.50
N LEU A 164 31.76 15.97 -6.81
CA LEU A 164 32.25 16.91 -7.81
C LEU A 164 31.35 18.16 -7.99
N GLY A 165 30.19 18.16 -7.35
CA GLY A 165 29.29 19.31 -7.35
C GLY A 165 29.72 20.39 -6.35
N GLY A 166 29.40 21.65 -6.64
CA GLY A 166 29.65 22.78 -5.75
C GLY A 166 28.93 22.64 -4.39
N ASN A 167 29.47 23.32 -3.38
CA ASN A 167 28.84 23.34 -2.06
C ASN A 167 27.67 24.32 -1.96
N GLU A 168 27.61 25.28 -2.86
CA GLU A 168 26.50 26.22 -2.95
C GLU A 168 25.24 25.52 -3.53
N GLY A 169 24.09 25.72 -2.89
CA GLY A 169 22.84 25.11 -3.33
C GLY A 169 22.78 23.59 -3.13
N GLN A 170 23.66 23.00 -2.32
CA GLN A 170 23.56 21.60 -1.94
C GLN A 170 22.33 21.36 -1.06
N ASN A 171 21.74 20.20 -1.19
CA ASN A 171 20.65 19.75 -0.33
C ASN A 171 20.76 18.26 -0.04
N SER A 172 20.37 17.88 1.16
CA SER A 172 20.18 16.48 1.56
C SER A 172 18.86 16.36 2.29
N PHE A 173 18.13 15.28 2.02
CA PHE A 173 16.81 15.05 2.58
C PHE A 173 16.60 13.55 2.78
N GLY A 174 15.71 13.22 3.69
CA GLY A 174 15.38 11.82 3.96
C GLY A 174 14.30 11.71 5.02
N ASN A 175 13.65 10.57 5.03
CA ASN A 175 12.68 10.17 6.02
C ASN A 175 12.60 8.66 6.11
N GLY A 176 11.80 8.17 7.04
CA GLY A 176 11.50 6.76 7.18
C GLY A 176 10.27 6.57 8.04
N TYR A 177 9.70 5.39 7.95
CA TYR A 177 8.61 4.96 8.80
C TYR A 177 8.72 3.46 9.09
N GLU A 178 8.13 3.08 10.20
CA GLU A 178 7.96 1.69 10.61
C GLU A 178 6.48 1.43 10.89
N THR A 179 6.04 0.24 10.51
CA THR A 179 4.68 -0.23 10.81
C THR A 179 4.74 -1.59 11.45
N ALA A 180 3.78 -1.90 12.33
CA ALA A 180 3.68 -3.21 12.95
C ALA A 180 2.23 -3.59 13.22
N ARG A 181 1.89 -4.85 12.93
CA ARG A 181 0.61 -5.48 13.26
C ARG A 181 0.83 -6.82 13.92
N LEU A 182 -0.05 -7.16 14.85
CA LEU A 182 -0.06 -8.47 15.51
C LEU A 182 -1.51 -8.96 15.60
N ASN A 183 -1.77 -10.06 14.93
CA ASN A 183 -3.13 -10.54 14.70
C ASN A 183 -3.26 -11.97 15.25
N TYR A 184 -4.27 -12.20 16.10
CA TYR A 184 -4.68 -13.52 16.55
C TYR A 184 -6.02 -13.85 15.93
N TYR A 185 -6.22 -15.08 15.52
CA TYR A 185 -7.47 -15.50 14.93
C TYR A 185 -7.79 -16.96 15.22
N GLY A 186 -9.06 -17.26 15.19
CA GLY A 186 -9.54 -18.62 15.33
C GLY A 186 -10.82 -18.85 14.56
N ARG A 187 -11.05 -20.09 14.15
CA ARG A 187 -12.25 -20.54 13.46
C ARG A 187 -12.59 -21.95 13.86
N LEU A 188 -13.86 -22.17 14.13
CA LEU A 188 -14.46 -23.48 14.35
C LEU A 188 -15.53 -23.69 13.28
N ASN A 189 -15.39 -24.74 12.50
CA ASN A 189 -16.44 -25.27 11.64
C ASN A 189 -16.97 -26.54 12.24
N TYR A 190 -18.28 -26.67 12.31
CA TYR A 190 -18.99 -27.87 12.74
C TYR A 190 -20.05 -28.25 11.71
N THR A 191 -20.04 -29.51 11.31
CA THR A 191 -21.02 -30.08 10.40
C THR A 191 -21.65 -31.31 11.02
N TYR A 192 -22.98 -31.34 11.02
CA TYR A 192 -23.73 -32.52 11.49
C TYR A 192 -24.52 -33.13 10.34
N LYS A 193 -24.23 -34.41 10.05
CA LYS A 193 -24.85 -35.20 8.96
C LYS A 193 -24.85 -34.51 7.59
N ASP A 194 -23.85 -33.70 7.30
CA ASP A 194 -23.77 -32.87 6.11
C ASP A 194 -24.99 -31.94 5.87
N LYS A 195 -25.85 -31.79 6.87
CA LYS A 195 -27.09 -31.02 6.80
C LYS A 195 -27.04 -29.71 7.55
N TYR A 196 -26.50 -29.74 8.75
CA TYR A 196 -26.41 -28.57 9.63
C TYR A 196 -24.97 -28.11 9.73
N LEU A 197 -24.72 -26.89 9.30
CA LEU A 197 -23.40 -26.30 9.28
C LEU A 197 -23.39 -25.09 10.21
N ILE A 198 -22.40 -25.02 11.08
CA ILE A 198 -22.19 -23.88 11.98
C ILE A 198 -20.71 -23.51 11.88
N GLU A 199 -20.45 -22.21 11.73
CA GLU A 199 -19.10 -21.66 11.79
C GLU A 199 -19.09 -20.54 12.82
N GLY A 200 -18.09 -20.56 13.69
CA GLY A 200 -17.73 -19.45 14.56
C GLY A 200 -16.29 -19.02 14.25
N LEU A 201 -16.06 -17.74 14.15
CA LEU A 201 -14.73 -17.19 13.95
C LEU A 201 -14.52 -15.95 14.81
N PHE A 202 -13.26 -15.63 15.09
CA PHE A 202 -12.87 -14.36 15.67
C PHE A 202 -11.52 -13.90 15.11
N ARG A 203 -11.33 -12.59 15.14
CA ARG A 203 -10.03 -11.92 14.98
C ARG A 203 -9.81 -11.00 16.17
N TYR A 204 -8.58 -10.98 16.66
CA TYR A 204 -8.11 -10.04 17.67
C TYR A 204 -6.87 -9.36 17.09
N ASP A 205 -7.10 -8.25 16.43
CA ASP A 205 -6.13 -7.57 15.60
C ASP A 205 -5.52 -6.36 16.33
N GLY A 206 -4.20 -6.29 16.36
CA GLY A 206 -3.45 -5.18 16.93
C GLY A 206 -2.75 -4.34 15.86
N SER A 207 -2.91 -3.02 15.93
CA SER A 207 -2.30 -2.07 15.00
C SER A 207 -1.50 -1.00 15.75
N TYR A 208 -0.32 -0.66 15.23
CA TYR A 208 0.54 0.42 15.73
C TYR A 208 -0.12 1.81 15.63
N LEU A 209 -1.14 1.95 14.77
CA LEU A 209 -1.84 3.22 14.52
C LEU A 209 -2.65 3.72 15.72
N PHE A 210 -2.91 2.84 16.69
CA PHE A 210 -3.73 3.16 17.85
C PHE A 210 -2.92 3.23 19.15
N PRO A 211 -3.35 4.03 20.13
CA PRO A 211 -2.71 4.11 21.43
C PRO A 211 -2.77 2.77 22.15
N LYS A 212 -1.87 2.58 23.11
CA LYS A 212 -1.70 1.30 23.83
C LYS A 212 -3.00 0.68 24.33
N ASN A 213 -3.94 1.50 24.82
CA ASN A 213 -5.20 1.03 25.40
C ASN A 213 -6.24 0.60 24.35
N ASN A 214 -6.17 1.13 23.13
CA ASN A 214 -7.10 0.88 22.03
C ASN A 214 -6.45 0.12 20.86
N ARG A 215 -5.22 -0.38 21.10
CA ARG A 215 -4.40 -1.01 20.05
C ARG A 215 -5.03 -2.25 19.47
N PHE A 216 -5.73 -3.03 20.28
CA PHE A 216 -6.33 -4.28 19.87
C PHE A 216 -7.85 -4.15 19.75
N GLY A 217 -8.38 -4.62 18.60
CA GLY A 217 -9.80 -4.75 18.33
C GLY A 217 -10.21 -6.22 18.26
N PHE A 218 -11.41 -6.55 18.79
CA PHE A 218 -11.98 -7.89 18.73
C PHE A 218 -13.15 -7.95 17.76
N PHE A 219 -13.06 -8.82 16.75
CA PHE A 219 -14.00 -8.91 15.65
C PHE A 219 -14.51 -10.33 15.48
N PRO A 220 -15.65 -10.67 16.12
CA PRO A 220 -16.27 -11.97 16.02
C PRO A 220 -17.14 -12.12 14.78
N GLY A 221 -17.38 -13.38 14.38
CA GLY A 221 -18.31 -13.73 13.34
C GLY A 221 -18.93 -15.11 13.58
N VAL A 222 -20.16 -15.28 13.13
CA VAL A 222 -20.88 -16.55 13.17
C VAL A 222 -21.67 -16.75 11.90
N SER A 223 -21.68 -17.97 11.37
CA SER A 223 -22.56 -18.36 10.29
C SER A 223 -23.24 -19.69 10.56
N ALA A 224 -24.43 -19.88 9.99
CA ALA A 224 -25.16 -21.12 10.04
C ALA A 224 -25.73 -21.44 8.65
N GLY A 225 -25.75 -22.74 8.32
CA GLY A 225 -26.32 -23.27 7.10
C GLY A 225 -27.15 -24.51 7.38
N TRP A 226 -28.29 -24.63 6.68
CA TRP A 226 -29.13 -25.81 6.74
C TRP A 226 -29.39 -26.31 5.32
N VAL A 227 -28.92 -27.53 5.03
CA VAL A 227 -29.15 -28.19 3.75
C VAL A 227 -30.50 -28.90 3.85
N VAL A 228 -31.58 -28.16 3.57
CA VAL A 228 -32.97 -28.62 3.73
C VAL A 228 -33.28 -29.76 2.76
N SER A 229 -32.62 -29.79 1.61
CA SER A 229 -32.77 -30.87 0.62
C SER A 229 -32.32 -32.25 1.12
N GLU A 230 -31.51 -32.32 2.17
CA GLU A 230 -31.09 -33.58 2.79
C GLU A 230 -32.12 -34.10 3.83
N GLU A 231 -33.18 -33.35 4.08
CA GLU A 231 -34.24 -33.77 5.01
C GLU A 231 -35.25 -34.72 4.35
N PRO A 232 -35.62 -35.86 4.99
CA PRO A 232 -36.54 -36.82 4.41
C PRO A 232 -37.92 -36.25 4.05
N PHE A 233 -38.41 -35.28 4.83
CA PHE A 233 -39.68 -34.60 4.55
C PHE A 233 -39.60 -33.76 3.26
N PHE A 234 -38.47 -33.09 3.03
CA PHE A 234 -38.28 -32.23 1.87
C PHE A 234 -38.11 -33.05 0.58
N GLN A 235 -37.32 -34.11 0.62
CA GLN A 235 -37.13 -35.05 -0.48
C GLN A 235 -38.45 -35.69 -0.96
N LYS A 236 -39.31 -36.01 -0.02
CA LYS A 236 -40.67 -36.55 -0.35
C LYS A 236 -41.59 -35.52 -0.95
N ALA A 237 -41.55 -34.29 -0.48
CA ALA A 237 -42.44 -33.21 -0.89
C ALA A 237 -42.04 -32.60 -2.23
N LEU A 238 -40.72 -32.43 -2.48
CA LEU A 238 -40.16 -31.71 -3.63
C LEU A 238 -39.01 -32.48 -4.29
N PRO A 239 -39.27 -33.66 -4.87
CA PRO A 239 -38.22 -34.55 -5.40
C PRO A 239 -37.48 -33.97 -6.63
N PHE A 240 -38.02 -32.93 -7.26
CA PHE A 240 -37.36 -32.25 -8.39
C PHE A 240 -36.34 -31.23 -7.99
N ILE A 241 -36.24 -30.89 -6.68
CA ILE A 241 -35.19 -30.00 -6.14
C ILE A 241 -34.04 -30.86 -5.70
N ASN A 242 -32.91 -30.70 -6.40
CA ASN A 242 -31.69 -31.49 -6.15
C ASN A 242 -30.89 -30.97 -4.94
N PHE A 243 -30.96 -29.66 -4.70
CA PHE A 243 -30.24 -29.03 -3.60
C PHE A 243 -30.99 -27.77 -3.16
N PHE A 244 -31.19 -27.64 -1.86
CA PHE A 244 -31.73 -26.43 -1.25
C PHE A 244 -31.06 -26.19 0.10
N LYS A 245 -30.33 -25.08 0.21
CA LYS A 245 -29.62 -24.66 1.41
C LYS A 245 -30.08 -23.27 1.83
N LEU A 246 -30.46 -23.14 3.08
CA LEU A 246 -30.65 -21.86 3.76
C LEU A 246 -29.34 -21.50 4.48
N ARG A 247 -29.00 -20.22 4.48
CA ARG A 247 -27.80 -19.70 5.15
C ARG A 247 -28.02 -18.35 5.79
N GLY A 248 -27.34 -18.11 6.90
CA GLY A 248 -27.32 -16.81 7.56
C GLY A 248 -25.96 -16.56 8.20
N SER A 249 -25.56 -15.31 8.24
CA SER A 249 -24.32 -14.91 8.90
C SER A 249 -24.42 -13.53 9.53
N TRP A 250 -23.63 -13.37 10.57
CA TRP A 250 -23.36 -12.11 11.25
C TRP A 250 -21.87 -12.04 11.53
N GLY A 251 -21.26 -10.88 11.34
CA GLY A 251 -19.85 -10.71 11.66
C GLY A 251 -19.45 -9.24 11.74
N GLN A 252 -18.35 -9.02 12.41
CA GLN A 252 -17.69 -7.74 12.53
C GLN A 252 -16.32 -7.75 11.85
N LEU A 253 -15.95 -6.64 11.26
CA LEU A 253 -14.64 -6.39 10.65
C LEU A 253 -14.10 -5.07 11.20
N GLY A 254 -12.84 -5.08 11.60
CA GLY A 254 -12.11 -3.88 11.98
C GLY A 254 -11.49 -3.21 10.75
N ASN A 255 -11.42 -1.88 10.80
CA ASN A 255 -10.68 -1.07 9.84
C ASN A 255 -9.74 -0.14 10.61
N ASP A 256 -8.45 -0.20 10.29
CA ASP A 256 -7.39 0.65 10.85
C ASP A 256 -6.85 1.67 9.82
N ASN A 257 -7.62 1.97 8.78
CA ASN A 257 -7.23 2.95 7.76
C ASN A 257 -7.35 4.37 8.29
N VAL A 258 -6.41 4.75 9.14
CA VAL A 258 -6.26 6.09 9.73
C VAL A 258 -4.83 6.57 9.55
N GLU A 259 -4.64 7.89 9.53
CA GLU A 259 -3.30 8.48 9.50
C GLU A 259 -2.51 8.11 10.78
N PRO A 260 -1.19 7.90 10.66
CA PRO A 260 -0.34 7.60 11.82
C PRO A 260 -0.32 8.72 12.86
N PHE A 261 -0.09 8.34 14.12
CA PHE A 261 0.18 9.28 15.22
C PHE A 261 -0.95 10.28 15.52
N GLN A 262 -2.20 9.96 15.20
CA GLN A 262 -3.33 10.85 15.53
C GLN A 262 -3.63 10.93 17.03
N TYR A 263 -3.10 10.01 17.82
CA TYR A 263 -3.28 9.99 19.27
C TYR A 263 -2.27 10.82 20.06
N ILE A 264 -1.28 11.43 19.36
CA ILE A 264 -0.30 12.33 19.96
C ILE A 264 -0.29 13.69 19.24
N ALA A 265 0.09 14.75 19.96
CA ALA A 265 0.33 16.04 19.34
C ALA A 265 1.57 15.98 18.44
N THR A 266 1.44 16.45 17.22
CA THR A 266 2.53 16.56 16.25
C THR A 266 2.92 18.02 16.06
N TYR A 267 4.23 18.25 15.88
CA TYR A 267 4.77 19.59 15.66
C TYR A 267 5.43 19.68 14.30
N GLU A 268 5.12 20.73 13.58
CA GLU A 268 5.82 21.10 12.35
C GLU A 268 6.85 22.19 12.63
N LEU A 269 7.99 22.06 11.94
CA LEU A 269 9.06 23.03 11.97
C LEU A 269 8.95 23.93 10.75
N SER A 270 8.79 25.23 10.97
CA SER A 270 8.71 26.23 9.90
C SER A 270 9.73 27.34 10.12
N ALA A 271 10.29 27.83 8.99
CA ALA A 271 11.12 29.02 9.00
C ALA A 271 10.23 30.27 8.89
N THR A 272 10.17 31.10 9.94
CA THR A 272 9.39 32.34 9.89
C THR A 272 10.24 33.53 9.43
N GLY A 273 9.72 34.29 8.47
CA GLY A 273 10.38 35.40 7.80
C GLY A 273 10.39 36.75 8.50
N LEU A 274 10.34 36.82 9.83
CA LEU A 274 10.45 38.08 10.58
C LEU A 274 11.87 38.26 11.13
N GLY A 275 12.82 38.69 10.28
CA GLY A 275 14.21 38.88 10.67
C GLY A 275 15.13 37.69 10.37
N PRO A 276 16.21 37.44 11.15
CA PRO A 276 17.02 36.25 10.98
C PRO A 276 16.14 35.00 11.03
N VAL A 277 16.31 34.10 10.08
CA VAL A 277 15.47 32.90 9.91
C VAL A 277 15.57 32.05 11.17
N TYR A 278 14.55 32.06 11.98
CA TYR A 278 14.39 31.17 13.14
C TYR A 278 13.50 29.99 12.74
N THR A 279 13.93 28.80 13.12
CA THR A 279 13.07 27.62 13.05
C THR A 279 12.08 27.68 14.22
N THR A 280 10.81 27.78 13.91
CA THR A 280 9.73 27.72 14.90
C THR A 280 9.05 26.36 14.84
N ALA A 281 8.63 25.87 16.00
CA ALA A 281 7.79 24.69 16.11
C ALA A 281 6.37 25.11 16.50
N TYR A 282 5.39 24.63 15.76
CA TYR A 282 3.98 24.83 16.09
C TYR A 282 3.24 23.49 16.06
N GLU A 283 2.21 23.37 16.88
CA GLU A 283 1.36 22.19 16.91
C GLU A 283 0.53 22.14 15.63
N SER A 284 0.74 21.09 14.81
CA SER A 284 0.10 20.96 13.52
C SER A 284 -1.20 20.17 13.57
N LYS A 285 -1.41 19.40 14.66
CA LYS A 285 -2.57 18.52 14.78
C LYS A 285 -2.99 18.37 16.25
N VAL A 286 -4.29 18.45 16.50
CA VAL A 286 -4.87 18.13 17.81
C VAL A 286 -4.83 16.63 18.05
N ALA A 287 -4.28 16.21 19.18
CA ALA A 287 -4.24 14.82 19.56
C ALA A 287 -5.65 14.24 19.78
N ASN A 288 -5.90 13.04 19.28
CA ASN A 288 -7.08 12.24 19.60
C ASN A 288 -6.67 10.99 20.40
N PRO A 289 -6.52 11.07 21.74
CA PRO A 289 -6.01 9.98 22.55
C PRO A 289 -6.94 8.76 22.60
N ASP A 290 -8.21 8.94 22.24
CA ASP A 290 -9.24 7.89 22.28
C ASP A 290 -9.48 7.23 20.91
N ILE A 291 -8.68 7.56 19.91
CA ILE A 291 -8.81 6.95 18.57
C ILE A 291 -8.75 5.44 18.66
N SER A 292 -9.65 4.76 17.96
CA SER A 292 -9.76 3.32 17.94
C SER A 292 -10.23 2.81 16.57
N TRP A 293 -10.41 1.52 16.47
CA TRP A 293 -10.86 0.82 15.28
C TRP A 293 -12.24 1.27 14.81
N GLU A 294 -12.39 1.58 13.53
CA GLU A 294 -13.70 1.59 12.88
C GLU A 294 -14.22 0.16 12.79
N THR A 295 -15.50 -0.06 13.11
CA THR A 295 -16.12 -1.37 13.06
C THR A 295 -17.21 -1.44 12.02
N ALA A 296 -17.07 -2.36 11.06
CA ALA A 296 -18.10 -2.70 10.10
C ALA A 296 -18.83 -3.98 10.55
N THR A 297 -20.15 -3.89 10.75
CA THR A 297 -21.00 -5.03 11.10
C THR A 297 -21.82 -5.44 9.88
N SER A 298 -21.66 -6.69 9.45
CA SER A 298 -22.39 -7.29 8.32
C SER A 298 -23.38 -8.34 8.84
N ARG A 299 -24.58 -8.35 8.25
CA ARG A 299 -25.60 -9.37 8.43
C ARG A 299 -26.05 -9.81 7.05
N ASN A 300 -26.11 -11.12 6.84
CA ASN A 300 -26.54 -11.70 5.58
C ASN A 300 -27.50 -12.86 5.85
N ALA A 301 -28.53 -13.00 5.02
CA ALA A 301 -29.37 -14.16 4.96
C ALA A 301 -29.62 -14.50 3.48
N GLY A 302 -29.57 -15.78 3.14
CA GLY A 302 -29.71 -16.19 1.75
C GLY A 302 -30.10 -17.66 1.60
N PHE A 303 -30.32 -18.05 0.38
CA PHE A 303 -30.52 -19.45 0.02
C PHE A 303 -29.84 -19.78 -1.31
N ASP A 304 -29.51 -21.07 -1.46
CA ASP A 304 -29.02 -21.65 -2.69
C ASP A 304 -29.95 -22.78 -3.12
N LEU A 305 -30.40 -22.74 -4.38
CA LEU A 305 -31.31 -23.72 -4.96
C LEU A 305 -30.72 -24.29 -6.24
N ARG A 306 -30.76 -25.64 -6.40
CA ARG A 306 -30.52 -26.32 -7.67
C ARG A 306 -31.67 -27.24 -7.97
N THR A 307 -32.18 -27.19 -9.18
CA THR A 307 -33.34 -28.00 -9.60
C THR A 307 -33.15 -28.52 -11.03
N TRP A 308 -34.00 -29.47 -11.41
CA TRP A 308 -34.02 -30.11 -12.75
C TRP A 308 -32.69 -30.73 -13.12
N ASN A 309 -32.13 -31.59 -12.24
CA ASN A 309 -30.82 -32.19 -12.40
C ASN A 309 -29.70 -31.12 -12.57
N SER A 310 -29.77 -30.10 -11.73
CA SER A 310 -28.81 -28.98 -11.70
C SER A 310 -28.79 -28.13 -12.98
N LYS A 311 -29.81 -28.20 -13.84
CA LYS A 311 -29.94 -27.33 -15.03
C LYS A 311 -30.28 -25.90 -14.69
N LEU A 312 -30.93 -25.67 -13.54
CA LEU A 312 -31.22 -24.35 -13.00
C LEU A 312 -30.57 -24.21 -11.63
N THR A 313 -29.77 -23.19 -11.48
CA THR A 313 -29.18 -22.77 -10.19
C THR A 313 -29.63 -21.36 -9.89
N LEU A 314 -30.16 -21.13 -8.68
CA LEU A 314 -30.58 -19.82 -8.20
C LEU A 314 -29.96 -19.58 -6.81
N GLY A 315 -29.35 -18.42 -6.62
CA GLY A 315 -28.87 -17.93 -5.35
C GLY A 315 -29.51 -16.57 -5.04
N LEU A 316 -29.97 -16.36 -3.82
CA LEU A 316 -30.47 -15.08 -3.34
C LEU A 316 -29.79 -14.72 -2.02
N ASP A 317 -29.34 -13.47 -1.93
CA ASP A 317 -28.77 -12.87 -0.72
C ASP A 317 -29.45 -11.56 -0.38
N VAL A 318 -29.79 -11.39 0.89
CA VAL A 318 -30.20 -10.12 1.47
C VAL A 318 -29.22 -9.78 2.57
N TYR A 319 -28.59 -8.62 2.47
CA TYR A 319 -27.59 -8.20 3.42
C TYR A 319 -27.81 -6.78 3.94
N LYS A 320 -27.30 -6.52 5.14
CA LYS A 320 -27.26 -5.19 5.75
C LYS A 320 -25.89 -4.98 6.38
N ASN A 321 -25.22 -3.91 5.94
CA ASN A 321 -23.95 -3.45 6.49
C ASN A 321 -24.17 -2.16 7.27
N SER A 322 -23.54 -2.03 8.43
CA SER A 322 -23.48 -0.81 9.22
C SER A 322 -22.07 -0.58 9.71
N ARG A 323 -21.66 0.68 9.80
CA ARG A 323 -20.36 1.07 10.33
C ARG A 323 -20.52 1.95 11.54
N SER A 324 -19.64 1.79 12.52
CA SER A 324 -19.55 2.60 13.74
C SER A 324 -18.11 3.02 13.98
N ASP A 325 -17.94 4.01 14.82
CA ASP A 325 -16.62 4.53 15.23
C ASP A 325 -15.80 5.08 14.07
N ILE A 326 -16.48 5.62 13.04
CA ILE A 326 -15.86 6.19 11.85
C ILE A 326 -15.11 7.47 12.25
N LEU A 327 -13.80 7.49 11.98
CA LEU A 327 -13.01 8.71 12.12
C LEU A 327 -13.34 9.66 10.97
N THR A 328 -13.75 10.87 11.31
CA THR A 328 -14.05 11.93 10.33
C THR A 328 -13.41 13.24 10.77
N THR A 329 -13.06 14.07 9.80
CA THR A 329 -12.65 15.46 10.10
C THR A 329 -13.83 16.25 10.65
N PRO A 330 -13.63 17.12 11.67
CA PRO A 330 -14.67 17.97 12.18
C PRO A 330 -15.28 18.84 11.08
N LEU A 331 -16.60 18.90 11.01
CA LEU A 331 -17.33 19.79 10.08
C LEU A 331 -17.22 21.28 10.47
N LYS A 332 -16.77 21.57 11.70
CA LYS A 332 -16.54 22.92 12.17
C LYS A 332 -15.04 23.19 12.18
N THR A 333 -14.63 24.17 11.41
CA THR A 333 -13.26 24.71 11.46
C THR A 333 -13.02 25.34 12.84
N LEU A 334 -11.89 25.03 13.43
CA LEU A 334 -11.43 25.78 14.62
C LEU A 334 -11.17 27.23 14.20
N PRO A 335 -11.48 28.21 15.06
CA PRO A 335 -11.17 29.58 14.75
C PRO A 335 -9.66 29.78 14.55
N GLU A 336 -9.30 30.54 13.52
CA GLU A 336 -7.89 30.75 13.12
C GLU A 336 -7.01 31.30 14.26
N TYR A 337 -7.63 32.05 15.22
CA TYR A 337 -6.96 32.55 16.41
C TYR A 337 -6.58 31.47 17.44
N SER A 338 -7.04 30.22 17.26
CA SER A 338 -6.61 29.10 18.11
C SER A 338 -5.16 28.68 17.85
N GLY A 339 -4.58 29.11 16.72
CA GLY A 339 -3.24 28.72 16.29
C GLY A 339 -3.10 27.26 15.85
N ILE A 340 -4.21 26.54 15.77
CA ILE A 340 -4.26 25.13 15.34
C ILE A 340 -4.85 25.10 13.93
N ALA A 341 -4.08 24.57 12.97
CA ALA A 341 -4.59 24.31 11.63
C ALA A 341 -5.59 23.13 11.68
N ALA A 342 -6.78 23.34 11.10
CA ALA A 342 -7.83 22.32 11.02
C ALA A 342 -7.58 21.34 9.86
#